data_b1eae15fa328383f01b704c5cab6994b
#
_entry.id   b1eae15fa328383f01b704c5cab6994b
#
_cell.length_a   1.000
_cell.length_b   1.000
_cell.length_c   1.000
_cell.angle_alpha   90.00
_cell.angle_beta   90.00
_cell.angle_gamma   90.00
#
_symmetry.space_group_name_H-M   'P 1'
#
loop_
_entity.id
_entity.type
_entity.pdbx_description
1 polymer ?
#
loop_
_entity_poly.entity_id
_entity_poly.type
_entity_poly.pdbx_seq_one_letter_code
_entity_poly.pdbx_strand_id
1 'polypeptide(L)'
;ILYIADAGRFVFMGRMLDVWQQKELKTIDEIERATQRVFLDTMGYDKTTYAGYKLGHGPRRTVLFVDPHCGWCHKLISEVKSDPELLKDYTFIFHVVPVLGEASHTYAKKLWCSVGTDEEKLQAMLEGDEAMNALPAMTSCPMDDQDHTVMLSKIIGVRGVPFVIAPDGRVSQGKPADIKAFLRGEEPKQAKAAAKPQK
;
A
#
# COMPACT_ATOMS: atom_id res chain seq x y z
N ILE A 1 -25.27 -7.54 -18.86
CA ILE A 1 -25.40 -6.59 -17.74
C ILE A 1 -25.57 -5.18 -18.32
N LEU A 2 -26.36 -4.37 -17.70
CA LEU A 2 -26.62 -2.96 -18.06
C LEU A 2 -25.96 -2.08 -16.99
N TYR A 3 -25.03 -1.21 -17.41
CA TYR A 3 -24.38 -0.24 -16.54
C TYR A 3 -24.94 1.15 -16.88
N ILE A 4 -25.40 1.88 -15.87
CA ILE A 4 -25.94 3.21 -16.03
C ILE A 4 -25.06 4.17 -15.22
N ALA A 5 -24.50 5.16 -15.89
CA ALA A 5 -23.64 6.18 -15.29
C ALA A 5 -24.20 7.59 -15.52
N ASP A 6 -23.76 8.54 -14.71
CA ASP A 6 -24.09 9.95 -14.82
C ASP A 6 -25.61 10.21 -14.92
N ALA A 7 -26.34 9.80 -13.87
CA ALA A 7 -27.81 9.97 -13.76
C ALA A 7 -28.60 9.45 -14.99
N GLY A 8 -28.11 8.41 -15.64
CA GLY A 8 -28.78 7.79 -16.80
C GLY A 8 -28.36 8.34 -18.15
N ARG A 9 -27.43 9.31 -18.18
CA ARG A 9 -26.95 9.89 -19.44
C ARG A 9 -26.15 8.89 -20.29
N PHE A 10 -25.39 8.02 -19.63
CA PHE A 10 -24.60 7.00 -20.30
C PHE A 10 -25.07 5.62 -19.93
N VAL A 11 -25.27 4.78 -20.92
CA VAL A 11 -25.65 3.39 -20.74
C VAL A 11 -24.63 2.52 -21.48
N PHE A 12 -24.04 1.59 -20.74
CA PHE A 12 -23.14 0.59 -21.32
C PHE A 12 -23.75 -0.80 -21.17
N MET A 13 -23.83 -1.54 -22.27
CA MET A 13 -24.30 -2.92 -22.28
C MET A 13 -23.14 -3.84 -22.66
N GLY A 14 -22.87 -4.83 -21.80
CA GLY A 14 -21.77 -5.74 -22.08
C GLY A 14 -21.40 -6.64 -20.91
N ARG A 15 -20.22 -7.26 -21.03
CA ARG A 15 -19.61 -8.07 -19.98
C ARG A 15 -18.52 -7.23 -19.30
N MET A 16 -18.47 -7.28 -17.97
CA MET A 16 -17.38 -6.70 -17.20
C MET A 16 -16.44 -7.81 -16.74
N LEU A 17 -15.16 -7.66 -17.05
CA LEU A 17 -14.13 -8.62 -16.70
C LEU A 17 -13.15 -7.95 -15.73
N ASP A 18 -12.92 -8.58 -14.58
CA ASP A 18 -11.77 -8.30 -13.74
C ASP A 18 -10.56 -9.01 -14.35
N VAL A 19 -9.69 -8.25 -15.00
CA VAL A 19 -8.51 -8.80 -15.70
C VAL A 19 -7.44 -9.31 -14.74
N TRP A 20 -7.43 -8.83 -13.50
CA TRP A 20 -6.49 -9.29 -12.49
C TRP A 20 -6.91 -10.65 -11.91
N GLN A 21 -8.20 -10.81 -11.62
CA GLN A 21 -8.75 -12.07 -11.12
C GLN A 21 -9.18 -13.03 -12.25
N GLN A 22 -9.12 -12.59 -13.52
CA GLN A 22 -9.59 -13.34 -14.69
C GLN A 22 -11.04 -13.83 -14.53
N LYS A 23 -11.89 -12.99 -13.92
CA LYS A 23 -13.27 -13.32 -13.56
C LYS A 23 -14.26 -12.35 -14.18
N GLU A 24 -15.39 -12.88 -14.66
CA GLU A 24 -16.54 -12.05 -15.05
C GLU A 24 -17.28 -11.55 -13.80
N LEU A 25 -17.48 -10.22 -13.71
CA LEU A 25 -18.27 -9.58 -12.68
C LEU A 25 -19.71 -9.41 -13.17
N LYS A 26 -20.67 -10.00 -12.46
CA LYS A 26 -22.05 -10.10 -12.89
C LYS A 26 -23.01 -9.23 -12.09
N THR A 27 -22.58 -8.75 -10.93
CA THR A 27 -23.41 -7.94 -10.02
C THR A 27 -22.65 -6.69 -9.57
N ILE A 28 -23.39 -5.67 -9.13
CA ILE A 28 -22.82 -4.44 -8.57
C ILE A 28 -21.98 -4.78 -7.33
N ASP A 29 -22.46 -5.68 -6.47
CA ASP A 29 -21.72 -6.09 -5.26
C ASP A 29 -20.38 -6.77 -5.59
N GLU A 30 -20.30 -7.52 -6.69
CA GLU A 30 -19.03 -8.10 -7.15
C GLU A 30 -18.08 -7.01 -7.66
N ILE A 31 -18.59 -6.01 -8.36
CA ILE A 31 -17.81 -4.87 -8.85
C ILE A 31 -17.29 -4.05 -7.67
N GLU A 32 -18.15 -3.69 -6.72
CA GLU A 32 -17.75 -2.95 -5.52
C GLU A 32 -16.68 -3.71 -4.73
N ARG A 33 -16.85 -5.01 -4.53
CA ARG A 33 -15.84 -5.86 -3.86
C ARG A 33 -14.53 -5.94 -4.63
N ALA A 34 -14.58 -6.05 -5.95
CA ALA A 34 -13.38 -6.08 -6.79
C ALA A 34 -12.60 -4.76 -6.73
N THR A 35 -13.30 -3.62 -6.75
CA THR A 35 -12.66 -2.29 -6.65
C THR A 35 -12.06 -1.97 -5.28
N GLN A 36 -12.50 -2.67 -4.24
CA GLN A 36 -11.99 -2.50 -2.86
C GLN A 36 -10.88 -3.49 -2.49
N ARG A 37 -10.43 -4.31 -3.42
CA ARG A 37 -9.42 -5.33 -3.17
C ARG A 37 -8.32 -5.32 -4.21
N VAL A 38 -7.09 -5.57 -3.74
CA VAL A 38 -5.90 -5.75 -4.57
C VAL A 38 -5.32 -7.12 -4.25
N PHE A 39 -5.32 -8.00 -5.25
CA PHE A 39 -4.74 -9.35 -5.13
C PHE A 39 -3.37 -9.38 -5.80
N LEU A 40 -2.34 -9.03 -5.06
CA LEU A 40 -0.98 -8.92 -5.57
C LEU A 40 -0.47 -10.22 -6.20
N ASP A 41 -0.83 -11.36 -5.63
CA ASP A 41 -0.40 -12.67 -6.14
C ASP A 41 -0.90 -12.93 -7.57
N THR A 42 -2.11 -12.47 -7.92
CA THR A 42 -2.67 -12.60 -9.29
C THR A 42 -2.04 -11.63 -10.28
N MET A 43 -1.40 -10.57 -9.79
CA MET A 43 -0.70 -9.56 -10.60
C MET A 43 0.77 -9.93 -10.85
N GLY A 44 1.20 -11.12 -10.44
CA GLY A 44 2.60 -11.53 -10.55
C GLY A 44 3.53 -10.81 -9.56
N TYR A 45 2.99 -10.29 -8.47
CA TYR A 45 3.80 -9.66 -7.43
C TYR A 45 4.74 -10.69 -6.82
N ASP A 46 6.04 -10.50 -7.05
CA ASP A 46 7.10 -11.22 -6.38
C ASP A 46 7.86 -10.25 -5.46
N LYS A 47 7.89 -10.57 -4.16
CA LYS A 47 8.60 -9.81 -3.13
C LYS A 47 10.11 -9.70 -3.37
N THR A 48 10.66 -10.46 -4.31
CA THR A 48 12.08 -10.39 -4.72
C THR A 48 12.32 -9.36 -5.82
N THR A 49 11.27 -8.95 -6.54
CA THR A 49 11.34 -8.03 -7.68
C THR A 49 11.08 -6.58 -7.30
N TYR A 50 10.50 -6.35 -6.11
CA TYR A 50 10.12 -5.02 -5.67
C TYR A 50 10.85 -4.61 -4.40
N ALA A 51 11.40 -3.39 -4.41
CA ALA A 51 12.06 -2.79 -3.26
C ALA A 51 11.09 -2.64 -2.08
N GLY A 52 11.35 -3.33 -0.99
CA GLY A 52 10.51 -3.27 0.21
C GLY A 52 11.27 -3.64 1.46
N TYR A 53 10.94 -2.96 2.57
CA TYR A 53 11.52 -3.18 3.88
C TYR A 53 10.56 -3.99 4.75
N LYS A 54 11.07 -5.01 5.42
CA LYS A 54 10.25 -5.95 6.18
C LYS A 54 10.33 -5.71 7.68
N LEU A 55 9.17 -5.80 8.32
CA LEU A 55 9.06 -5.94 9.78
C LEU A 55 8.18 -7.15 10.11
N GLY A 56 8.56 -7.87 11.18
CA GLY A 56 7.83 -9.06 11.61
C GLY A 56 8.21 -10.32 10.82
N HIS A 57 7.66 -11.43 11.27
CA HIS A 57 8.01 -12.77 10.76
C HIS A 57 6.79 -13.71 10.70
N GLY A 58 5.59 -13.16 10.86
CA GLY A 58 4.35 -13.93 10.80
C GLY A 58 4.02 -14.43 9.38
N PRO A 59 3.20 -15.47 9.29
CA PRO A 59 2.85 -16.10 8.01
C PRO A 59 1.95 -15.24 7.12
N ARG A 60 1.23 -14.26 7.69
CA ARG A 60 0.30 -13.40 6.97
C ARG A 60 1.02 -12.16 6.45
N ARG A 61 1.04 -11.96 5.13
CA ARG A 61 1.68 -10.79 4.52
C ARG A 61 0.73 -9.60 4.45
N THR A 62 1.24 -8.43 4.83
CA THR A 62 0.61 -7.13 4.67
C THR A 62 1.53 -6.23 3.89
N VAL A 63 1.07 -5.65 2.80
CA VAL A 63 1.87 -4.76 1.95
C VAL A 63 1.44 -3.32 2.16
N LEU A 64 2.41 -2.43 2.35
CA LEU A 64 2.17 -1.02 2.62
C LEU A 64 2.98 -0.17 1.65
N PHE A 65 2.33 0.86 1.10
CA PHE A 65 3.02 1.91 0.37
C PHE A 65 3.08 3.15 1.27
N VAL A 66 4.29 3.64 1.47
CA VAL A 66 4.59 4.73 2.40
C VAL A 66 5.51 5.76 1.75
N ASP A 67 5.43 7.00 2.19
CA ASP A 67 6.34 8.06 1.77
C ASP A 67 7.21 8.51 2.95
N PRO A 68 8.51 8.78 2.74
CA PRO A 68 9.42 9.12 3.82
C PRO A 68 9.03 10.39 4.60
N HIS A 69 8.34 11.33 3.97
CA HIS A 69 7.91 12.58 4.60
C HIS A 69 6.43 12.58 5.04
N CYS A 70 5.79 11.40 4.99
CA CYS A 70 4.38 11.26 5.37
C CYS A 70 4.22 11.01 6.88
N GLY A 71 3.75 11.99 7.62
CA GLY A 71 3.57 11.88 9.08
C GLY A 71 2.60 10.76 9.51
N TRP A 72 1.57 10.43 8.71
CA TRP A 72 0.68 9.31 8.97
C TRP A 72 1.36 7.96 8.70
N CYS A 73 2.29 7.91 7.74
CA CYS A 73 3.11 6.73 7.49
C CYS A 73 4.04 6.45 8.68
N HIS A 74 4.69 7.48 9.22
CA HIS A 74 5.54 7.36 10.40
C HIS A 74 4.72 6.85 11.62
N LYS A 75 3.51 7.37 11.84
CA LYS A 75 2.63 6.88 12.90
C LYS A 75 2.28 5.41 12.73
N LEU A 76 1.97 4.97 11.50
CA LEU A 76 1.65 3.59 11.20
C LEU A 76 2.83 2.65 11.41
N ILE A 77 4.02 3.03 10.93
CA ILE A 77 5.25 2.24 11.11
C ILE A 77 5.58 2.11 12.60
N SER A 78 5.49 3.21 13.36
CA SER A 78 5.74 3.20 14.79
C SER A 78 4.75 2.32 15.56
N GLU A 79 3.46 2.37 15.19
CA GLU A 79 2.41 1.52 15.78
C GLU A 79 2.69 0.04 15.51
N VAL A 80 2.99 -0.34 14.28
CA VAL A 80 3.35 -1.72 13.91
C VAL A 80 4.62 -2.17 14.65
N LYS A 81 5.65 -1.33 14.67
CA LYS A 81 6.94 -1.65 15.29
C LYS A 81 6.83 -1.87 16.81
N SER A 82 5.95 -1.13 17.47
CA SER A 82 5.74 -1.22 18.92
C SER A 82 4.85 -2.39 19.36
N ASP A 83 4.30 -3.18 18.45
CA ASP A 83 3.35 -4.25 18.76
C ASP A 83 3.93 -5.64 18.43
N PRO A 84 4.46 -6.37 19.43
CA PRO A 84 5.04 -7.69 19.22
C PRO A 84 4.06 -8.75 18.70
N GLU A 85 2.76 -8.63 19.01
CA GLU A 85 1.74 -9.56 18.50
C GLU A 85 1.55 -9.38 16.99
N LEU A 86 1.50 -8.12 16.53
CA LEU A 86 1.44 -7.85 15.10
C LEU A 86 2.67 -8.41 14.38
N LEU A 87 3.87 -8.22 14.92
CA LEU A 87 5.12 -8.71 14.31
C LEU A 87 5.23 -10.24 14.33
N LYS A 88 4.59 -10.92 15.28
CA LYS A 88 4.51 -12.38 15.34
C LYS A 88 3.50 -12.95 14.34
N ASP A 89 2.36 -12.29 14.17
CA ASP A 89 1.26 -12.78 13.36
C ASP A 89 1.36 -12.38 11.89
N TYR A 90 2.05 -11.28 11.60
CA TYR A 90 2.17 -10.72 10.26
C TYR A 90 3.63 -10.45 9.88
N THR A 91 3.87 -10.48 8.59
CA THR A 91 5.06 -9.89 7.95
C THR A 91 4.59 -8.65 7.18
N PHE A 92 5.03 -7.47 7.61
CA PHE A 92 4.76 -6.20 6.96
C PHE A 92 5.87 -5.91 5.93
N ILE A 93 5.48 -5.55 4.71
CA ILE A 93 6.39 -5.16 3.63
C ILE A 93 6.10 -3.71 3.29
N PHE A 94 7.03 -2.82 3.65
CA PHE A 94 6.92 -1.38 3.41
C PHE A 94 7.61 -1.02 2.09
N HIS A 95 6.83 -0.64 1.11
CA HIS A 95 7.31 -0.06 -0.14
C HIS A 95 7.38 1.45 -0.01
N VAL A 96 8.58 2.00 -0.11
CA VAL A 96 8.79 3.44 -0.07
C VAL A 96 8.55 4.01 -1.46
N VAL A 97 7.51 4.84 -1.59
CA VAL A 97 7.12 5.49 -2.83
C VAL A 97 7.09 7.01 -2.64
N PRO A 98 7.86 7.76 -3.43
CA PRO A 98 8.00 9.20 -3.27
C PRO A 98 6.82 9.95 -3.93
N VAL A 99 5.70 10.08 -3.23
CA VAL A 99 4.49 10.72 -3.77
C VAL A 99 4.29 12.17 -3.28
N LEU A 100 5.07 12.61 -2.28
CA LEU A 100 4.93 13.94 -1.67
C LEU A 100 5.92 14.99 -2.21
N GLY A 101 6.55 14.72 -3.35
CA GLY A 101 7.40 15.69 -4.05
C GLY A 101 8.88 15.36 -4.06
N GLU A 102 9.71 16.32 -4.51
CA GLU A 102 11.13 16.12 -4.82
C GLU A 102 11.97 15.71 -3.60
N ALA A 103 11.67 16.27 -2.43
CA ALA A 103 12.34 15.87 -1.20
C ALA A 103 12.14 14.37 -0.90
N SER A 104 10.92 13.87 -1.11
CA SER A 104 10.61 12.44 -0.95
C SER A 104 11.35 11.57 -1.97
N HIS A 105 11.52 12.04 -3.21
CA HIS A 105 12.32 11.33 -4.22
C HIS A 105 13.79 11.21 -3.80
N THR A 106 14.38 12.30 -3.38
CA THR A 106 15.77 12.33 -2.93
C THR A 106 15.97 11.41 -1.72
N TYR A 107 15.05 11.45 -0.78
CA TYR A 107 15.11 10.64 0.44
C TYR A 107 14.91 9.14 0.14
N ALA A 108 13.90 8.78 -0.65
CA ALA A 108 13.63 7.40 -1.03
C ALA A 108 14.81 6.76 -1.76
N LYS A 109 15.43 7.50 -2.71
CA LYS A 109 16.65 7.07 -3.39
C LYS A 109 17.81 6.82 -2.42
N LYS A 110 18.01 7.75 -1.49
CA LYS A 110 19.07 7.65 -0.48
C LYS A 110 18.85 6.46 0.44
N LEU A 111 17.63 6.26 0.90
CA LEU A 111 17.24 5.11 1.72
C LEU A 111 17.46 3.79 0.98
N TRP A 112 17.10 3.72 -0.28
CA TRP A 112 17.32 2.54 -1.11
C TRP A 112 18.82 2.26 -1.29
N CYS A 113 19.61 3.29 -1.58
CA CYS A 113 21.05 3.20 -1.81
C CYS A 113 21.90 3.16 -0.52
N SER A 114 21.31 2.98 0.64
CA SER A 114 22.02 2.81 1.91
C SER A 114 22.24 1.35 2.26
N VAL A 115 23.31 1.08 3.03
CA VAL A 115 23.58 -0.22 3.64
C VAL A 115 22.94 -0.25 5.02
N GLY A 116 22.29 -1.36 5.34
CA GLY A 116 21.64 -1.56 6.64
C GLY A 116 20.54 -2.61 6.55
N THR A 117 20.10 -3.09 7.68
CA THR A 117 18.93 -3.98 7.78
C THR A 117 17.65 -3.23 7.46
N ASP A 118 16.58 -3.96 7.11
CA ASP A 118 15.27 -3.37 6.86
C ASP A 118 14.78 -2.55 8.07
N GLU A 119 15.04 -3.04 9.28
CA GLU A 119 14.66 -2.37 10.51
C GLU A 119 15.44 -1.07 10.75
N GLU A 120 16.75 -1.06 10.50
CA GLU A 120 17.58 0.15 10.61
C GLU A 120 17.15 1.21 9.62
N LYS A 121 16.85 0.83 8.39
CA LYS A 121 16.36 1.74 7.35
C LYS A 121 14.98 2.33 7.69
N LEU A 122 14.05 1.51 8.18
CA LEU A 122 12.76 1.99 8.63
C LEU A 122 12.89 2.89 9.87
N GLN A 123 13.83 2.59 10.77
CA GLN A 123 14.12 3.44 11.92
C GLN A 123 14.68 4.79 11.50
N ALA A 124 15.66 4.79 10.59
CA ALA A 124 16.23 6.02 10.04
C ALA A 124 15.15 6.88 9.34
N MET A 125 14.18 6.24 8.66
CA MET A 125 13.06 6.95 8.07
C MET A 125 12.18 7.63 9.14
N LEU A 126 11.98 6.99 10.29
CA LEU A 126 11.20 7.57 11.40
C LEU A 126 11.91 8.73 12.11
N GLU A 127 13.24 8.66 12.22
CA GLU A 127 14.08 9.66 12.90
C GLU A 127 14.41 10.86 12.00
N GLY A 128 14.27 10.72 10.69
CA GLY A 128 14.41 11.79 9.71
C GLY A 128 15.80 11.91 9.08
N ASP A 129 16.07 13.09 8.51
CA ASP A 129 17.20 13.30 7.60
C ASP A 129 18.57 13.04 8.23
N GLU A 130 18.75 13.35 9.51
CA GLU A 130 20.01 13.17 10.20
C GLU A 130 20.37 11.70 10.34
N ALA A 131 19.43 10.89 10.81
CA ALA A 131 19.60 9.44 10.93
C ALA A 131 19.78 8.79 9.56
N MET A 132 19.04 9.24 8.54
CA MET A 132 19.17 8.80 7.17
C MET A 132 20.57 9.08 6.62
N ASN A 133 21.13 10.26 6.91
CA ASN A 133 22.47 10.64 6.46
C ASN A 133 23.61 9.86 7.17
N ALA A 134 23.32 9.28 8.32
CA ALA A 134 24.25 8.44 9.06
C ALA A 134 24.36 7.02 8.48
N LEU A 135 23.40 6.57 7.70
CA LEU A 135 23.48 5.25 7.05
C LEU A 135 24.59 5.23 5.98
N PRO A 136 25.44 4.18 5.96
CA PRO A 136 26.46 4.06 4.94
C PRO A 136 25.85 3.94 3.55
N ALA A 137 26.47 4.58 2.56
CA ALA A 137 26.04 4.46 1.17
C ALA A 137 26.56 3.18 0.51
N MET A 138 25.75 2.59 -0.37
CA MET A 138 26.20 1.49 -1.24
C MET A 138 27.24 1.99 -2.25
N THR A 139 28.23 1.17 -2.57
CA THR A 139 29.24 1.45 -3.60
C THR A 139 28.61 1.50 -5.00
N SER A 140 27.60 0.65 -5.24
CA SER A 140 26.81 0.62 -6.47
C SER A 140 25.33 0.44 -6.08
N CYS A 141 24.45 1.23 -6.65
CA CYS A 141 23.04 1.23 -6.30
C CYS A 141 22.18 1.00 -7.55
N PRO A 142 21.78 -0.25 -7.82
CA PRO A 142 20.79 -0.53 -8.86
C PRO A 142 19.42 0.00 -8.44
N MET A 143 18.75 0.70 -9.35
CA MET A 143 17.44 1.32 -9.06
C MET A 143 16.26 0.54 -9.63
N ASP A 144 16.50 -0.53 -10.37
CA ASP A 144 15.45 -1.27 -11.11
C ASP A 144 14.30 -1.70 -10.20
N ASP A 145 14.59 -2.27 -9.02
CA ASP A 145 13.57 -2.72 -8.08
C ASP A 145 12.78 -1.55 -7.47
N GLN A 146 13.44 -0.41 -7.24
CA GLN A 146 12.77 0.81 -6.78
C GLN A 146 11.83 1.35 -7.86
N ASP A 147 12.28 1.39 -9.11
CA ASP A 147 11.49 1.84 -10.24
C ASP A 147 10.28 0.92 -10.48
N HIS A 148 10.47 -0.40 -10.38
CA HIS A 148 9.37 -1.37 -10.41
C HIS A 148 8.36 -1.13 -9.28
N THR A 149 8.83 -0.84 -8.07
CA THR A 149 7.97 -0.52 -6.92
C THR A 149 7.12 0.72 -7.16
N VAL A 150 7.72 1.77 -7.70
CA VAL A 150 7.00 3.00 -8.06
C VAL A 150 5.99 2.73 -9.19
N MET A 151 6.36 1.94 -10.20
CA MET A 151 5.46 1.54 -11.27
C MET A 151 4.27 0.73 -10.73
N LEU A 152 4.53 -0.27 -9.89
CA LEU A 152 3.48 -1.07 -9.24
C LEU A 152 2.48 -0.18 -8.49
N SER A 153 2.96 0.79 -7.71
CA SER A 153 2.09 1.70 -6.97
C SER A 153 1.11 2.46 -7.88
N LYS A 154 1.57 2.84 -9.08
CA LYS A 154 0.73 3.50 -10.10
C LYS A 154 -0.30 2.55 -10.71
N ILE A 155 0.11 1.30 -11.02
CA ILE A 155 -0.76 0.28 -11.62
C ILE A 155 -1.92 -0.06 -10.67
N ILE A 156 -1.64 -0.26 -9.38
CA ILE A 156 -2.68 -0.57 -8.38
C ILE A 156 -3.46 0.65 -7.91
N GLY A 157 -3.13 1.85 -8.41
CA GLY A 157 -3.88 3.06 -8.14
C GLY A 157 -3.65 3.67 -6.76
N VAL A 158 -2.43 3.60 -6.22
CA VAL A 158 -2.05 4.30 -4.98
C VAL A 158 -2.12 5.81 -5.22
N ARG A 159 -3.15 6.46 -4.70
CA ARG A 159 -3.40 7.91 -4.83
C ARG A 159 -2.96 8.70 -3.61
N GLY A 160 -2.65 8.03 -2.52
CA GLY A 160 -2.23 8.63 -1.26
C GLY A 160 -1.60 7.60 -0.34
N VAL A 161 -0.85 8.07 0.63
CA VAL A 161 -0.12 7.23 1.58
C VAL A 161 -0.45 7.60 3.03
N PRO A 162 -0.38 6.64 3.95
CA PRO A 162 -0.09 5.23 3.71
C PRO A 162 -1.22 4.55 2.92
N PHE A 163 -0.86 3.59 2.07
CA PHE A 163 -1.81 2.70 1.42
C PHE A 163 -1.53 1.29 1.91
N VAL A 164 -2.52 0.62 2.47
CA VAL A 164 -2.35 -0.67 3.15
C VAL A 164 -3.16 -1.74 2.44
N ILE A 165 -2.51 -2.85 2.11
CA ILE A 165 -3.14 -4.05 1.55
C ILE A 165 -3.06 -5.16 2.57
N ALA A 166 -4.22 -5.58 3.10
CA ALA A 166 -4.33 -6.69 4.03
C ALA A 166 -4.08 -8.05 3.34
N PRO A 167 -3.81 -9.13 4.09
CA PRO A 167 -3.56 -10.46 3.51
C PRO A 167 -4.69 -11.00 2.62
N ASP A 168 -5.92 -10.57 2.82
CA ASP A 168 -7.11 -10.94 2.03
C ASP A 168 -7.40 -9.98 0.86
N GLY A 169 -6.47 -9.07 0.59
CA GLY A 169 -6.54 -8.10 -0.50
C GLY A 169 -7.31 -6.82 -0.19
N ARG A 170 -7.98 -6.69 0.97
CA ARG A 170 -8.66 -5.43 1.35
C ARG A 170 -7.67 -4.30 1.43
N VAL A 171 -8.10 -3.11 1.00
CA VAL A 171 -7.26 -1.92 0.98
C VAL A 171 -7.76 -0.84 1.94
N SER A 172 -6.82 -0.12 2.54
CA SER A 172 -7.08 1.14 3.24
C SER A 172 -6.28 2.25 2.57
N GLN A 173 -6.97 3.31 2.15
CA GLN A 173 -6.35 4.54 1.70
C GLN A 173 -6.24 5.49 2.89
N GLY A 174 -5.04 5.64 3.41
CA GLY A 174 -4.76 6.28 4.69
C GLY A 174 -4.50 5.26 5.80
N LYS A 175 -4.04 5.77 6.95
CA LYS A 175 -3.82 4.95 8.14
C LYS A 175 -5.16 4.43 8.67
N PRO A 176 -5.36 3.10 8.79
CA PRO A 176 -6.52 2.56 9.47
C PRO A 176 -6.64 3.14 10.90
N ALA A 177 -7.87 3.36 11.37
CA ALA A 177 -8.11 3.82 12.74
C ALA A 177 -7.57 2.81 13.76
N ASP A 178 -7.75 1.54 13.48
CA ASP A 178 -7.22 0.39 14.22
C ASP A 178 -6.63 -0.60 13.20
N ILE A 179 -5.31 -0.73 13.17
CA ILE A 179 -4.63 -1.63 12.25
C ILE A 179 -4.94 -3.11 12.55
N LYS A 180 -5.09 -3.49 13.82
CA LYS A 180 -5.43 -4.86 14.20
C LYS A 180 -6.82 -5.25 13.71
N ALA A 181 -7.82 -4.42 13.97
CA ALA A 181 -9.19 -4.63 13.50
C ALA A 181 -9.25 -4.69 11.96
N PHE A 182 -8.54 -3.79 11.27
CA PHE A 182 -8.45 -3.80 9.81
C PHE A 182 -7.86 -5.12 9.30
N LEU A 183 -6.73 -5.57 9.83
CA LEU A 183 -6.07 -6.80 9.38
C LEU A 183 -6.89 -8.06 9.65
N ARG A 184 -7.71 -8.07 10.72
CA ARG A 184 -8.62 -9.17 11.06
C ARG A 184 -9.94 -9.14 10.28
N GLY A 185 -10.24 -8.06 9.59
CA GLY A 185 -11.52 -7.87 8.92
C GLY A 185 -12.66 -7.48 9.86
N GLU A 186 -12.30 -6.96 11.02
CA GLU A 186 -13.23 -6.59 12.09
C GLU A 186 -13.59 -5.10 12.06
N GLU A 187 -13.19 -4.36 11.01
CA GLU A 187 -13.51 -2.93 10.92
C GLU A 187 -15.01 -2.69 11.05
N PRO A 188 -15.43 -1.71 11.89
CA PRO A 188 -16.82 -1.33 11.96
C PRO A 188 -17.24 -0.93 10.53
N LYS A 189 -18.38 -1.47 10.07
CA LYS A 189 -18.99 -1.05 8.80
C LYS A 189 -19.04 0.49 8.82
N GLN A 190 -18.19 1.14 8.06
CA GLN A 190 -18.22 2.60 7.93
C GLN A 190 -19.66 2.94 7.55
N ALA A 191 -20.30 3.72 8.39
CA ALA A 191 -21.61 4.28 8.07
C ALA A 191 -21.46 4.89 6.67
N LYS A 192 -22.24 4.37 5.71
CA LYS A 192 -22.27 4.87 4.33
C LYS A 192 -22.32 6.39 4.43
N ALA A 193 -21.22 7.04 4.07
CA ALA A 193 -21.23 8.49 3.92
C ALA A 193 -22.31 8.75 2.88
N ALA A 194 -23.44 9.27 3.34
CA ALA A 194 -24.55 9.64 2.49
C ALA A 194 -23.97 10.60 1.45
N ALA A 195 -23.94 10.17 0.21
CA ALA A 195 -23.63 11.03 -0.91
C ALA A 195 -24.60 12.20 -0.83
N LYS A 196 -24.12 13.38 -0.41
CA LYS A 196 -24.90 14.60 -0.49
C LYS A 196 -25.21 14.81 -1.96
N PRO A 197 -26.47 14.92 -2.36
CA PRO A 197 -26.80 15.32 -3.73
C PRO A 197 -26.23 16.71 -3.93
N GLN A 198 -25.29 16.83 -4.85
CA GLN A 198 -24.88 18.13 -5.36
C GLN A 198 -26.07 18.73 -6.10
N LYS A 199 -26.54 19.91 -5.64
CA LYS A 199 -27.53 20.75 -6.33
C LYS A 199 -26.89 21.38 -7.56
#